data_260f5fca3cee650240200282261fa4bc
#
_entry.id   260f5fca3cee650240200282261fa4bc
#
_cell.length_a   1.000
_cell.length_b   1.000
_cell.length_c   1.000
_cell.angle_alpha   90.00
_cell.angle_beta   90.00
_cell.angle_gamma   90.00
#
_symmetry.space_group_name_H-M   'P 1'
#
loop_
_entity.id
_entity.type
_entity.pdbx_description
1 polymer ?
#
loop_
_entity_poly.entity_id
_entity_poly.type
_entity_poly.pdbx_seq_one_letter_code
_entity_poly.pdbx_strand_id
1 'polypeptide(L)'
;MAVFWLGLLSYVRVFKPLFQLRRPYRVSEVRPERGDTVTLVMHPEGHTGWRFTPGQFGWLTLWGSPFKITAHPFSFSSSAEAPDGRVEMSIRNLGDFTQGMAQVPVGQRVYLDGPYGAFTIGNPADMHVLVAGGIGITPMMSMVRTLADRGDKRPLVLLYGSRDWESITFREELEQLKARLDLTVVHVLSNPPPGWTGEQGRITADLFKRHLPPNYDAHEYFICGPDPMMDAIETALDALQVPRSKYHSERYSFV
;
A
#
# COMPACT_ATOMS: atom_id res chain seq x y z
N MET A 1 25.36 10.79 -27.65
CA MET A 1 24.58 11.43 -26.56
C MET A 1 23.23 11.97 -27.05
N ALA A 2 23.15 12.87 -28.06
CA ALA A 2 21.87 13.43 -28.55
C ALA A 2 20.84 12.38 -29.00
N VAL A 3 21.27 11.36 -29.75
CA VAL A 3 20.39 10.28 -30.24
C VAL A 3 19.76 9.49 -29.08
N PHE A 4 20.52 9.22 -28.02
CA PHE A 4 20.01 8.54 -26.82
C PHE A 4 18.89 9.36 -26.15
N TRP A 5 19.12 10.66 -25.94
CA TRP A 5 18.11 11.54 -25.33
C TRP A 5 16.87 11.71 -26.20
N LEU A 6 17.02 11.80 -27.51
CA LEU A 6 15.90 11.83 -28.46
C LEU A 6 15.09 10.53 -28.40
N GLY A 7 15.77 9.37 -28.35
CA GLY A 7 15.11 8.07 -28.21
C GLY A 7 14.33 7.96 -26.88
N LEU A 8 14.94 8.36 -25.76
CA LEU A 8 14.30 8.36 -24.44
C LEU A 8 13.10 9.30 -24.39
N LEU A 9 13.23 10.51 -24.93
CA LEU A 9 12.12 11.48 -24.99
C LEU A 9 10.99 10.96 -25.87
N SER A 10 11.29 10.38 -27.02
CA SER A 10 10.29 9.78 -27.91
C SER A 10 9.58 8.60 -27.22
N TYR A 11 10.33 7.76 -26.53
CA TYR A 11 9.74 6.67 -25.76
C TYR A 11 8.76 7.19 -24.68
N VAL A 12 9.20 8.12 -23.82
CA VAL A 12 8.41 8.63 -22.71
C VAL A 12 7.21 9.46 -23.16
N ARG A 13 7.37 10.27 -24.23
CA ARG A 13 6.35 11.23 -24.65
C ARG A 13 5.39 10.70 -25.73
N VAL A 14 5.77 9.66 -26.45
CA VAL A 14 4.97 9.14 -27.56
C VAL A 14 4.64 7.66 -27.36
N PHE A 15 5.63 6.79 -27.29
CA PHE A 15 5.37 5.34 -27.28
C PHE A 15 4.68 4.87 -26.00
N LYS A 16 5.13 5.33 -24.85
CA LYS A 16 4.54 4.97 -23.56
C LYS A 16 3.07 5.41 -23.43
N PRO A 17 2.70 6.68 -23.70
CA PRO A 17 1.29 7.08 -23.74
C PRO A 17 0.44 6.33 -24.75
N LEU A 18 0.96 6.03 -25.96
CA LEU A 18 0.26 5.22 -26.95
C LEU A 18 -0.02 3.79 -26.45
N PHE A 19 0.95 3.21 -25.71
CA PHE A 19 0.77 1.90 -25.11
C PHE A 19 -0.30 1.93 -24.00
N GLN A 20 -0.31 2.96 -23.17
CA GLN A 20 -1.33 3.16 -22.12
C GLN A 20 -2.74 3.34 -22.72
N LEU A 21 -2.87 4.06 -23.84
CA LEU A 21 -4.15 4.20 -24.56
C LEU A 21 -4.73 2.85 -25.02
N ARG A 22 -3.88 1.88 -25.33
CA ARG A 22 -4.30 0.53 -25.74
C ARG A 22 -4.63 -0.40 -24.58
N ARG A 23 -4.32 0.01 -23.35
CA ARG A 23 -4.50 -0.79 -22.13
C ARG A 23 -5.18 0.03 -21.02
N PRO A 24 -6.35 0.64 -21.31
CA PRO A 24 -7.05 1.42 -20.33
C PRO A 24 -7.68 0.52 -19.27
N TYR A 25 -7.94 1.14 -18.12
CA TYR A 25 -8.78 0.59 -17.07
C TYR A 25 -10.05 1.42 -16.96
N ARG A 26 -11.08 0.85 -16.37
CA ARG A 26 -12.35 1.51 -16.11
C ARG A 26 -12.69 1.38 -14.62
N VAL A 27 -13.02 2.49 -14.00
CA VAL A 27 -13.49 2.51 -12.61
C VAL A 27 -14.85 1.80 -12.57
N SER A 28 -14.92 0.71 -11.81
CA SER A 28 -16.15 -0.06 -11.61
C SER A 28 -16.85 0.27 -10.31
N GLU A 29 -16.08 0.71 -9.31
CA GLU A 29 -16.58 1.05 -7.99
C GLU A 29 -15.71 2.15 -7.37
N VAL A 30 -16.35 3.06 -6.65
CA VAL A 30 -15.72 4.06 -5.79
C VAL A 30 -16.21 3.77 -4.38
N ARG A 31 -15.36 3.13 -3.57
CA ARG A 31 -15.71 2.64 -2.24
C ARG A 31 -15.20 3.61 -1.18
N PRO A 32 -16.09 4.20 -0.38
CA PRO A 32 -15.65 4.98 0.77
C PRO A 32 -15.06 4.05 1.84
N GLU A 33 -13.93 4.46 2.38
CA GLU A 33 -13.25 3.79 3.48
C GLU A 33 -13.19 4.72 4.70
N ARG A 34 -12.80 4.19 5.85
CA ARG A 34 -12.56 5.00 7.04
C ARG A 34 -11.33 5.91 6.86
N GLY A 35 -11.21 6.94 7.69
CA GLY A 35 -10.04 7.82 7.72
C GLY A 35 -9.90 8.74 6.50
N ASP A 36 -11.03 9.21 5.96
CA ASP A 36 -11.08 10.11 4.79
C ASP A 36 -10.36 9.50 3.56
N THR A 37 -10.58 8.21 3.36
CA THR A 37 -9.96 7.40 2.31
C THR A 37 -11.02 6.87 1.35
N VAL A 38 -10.68 6.76 0.08
CA VAL A 38 -11.52 6.18 -0.98
C VAL A 38 -10.72 5.12 -1.70
N THR A 39 -11.33 3.97 -1.93
CA THR A 39 -10.77 2.91 -2.79
C THR A 39 -11.39 2.99 -4.18
N LEU A 40 -10.56 3.20 -5.19
CA LEU A 40 -10.93 3.07 -6.60
C LEU A 40 -10.72 1.62 -7.03
N VAL A 41 -11.80 0.94 -7.40
CA VAL A 41 -11.75 -0.40 -8.00
C VAL A 41 -11.76 -0.25 -9.51
N MET A 42 -10.75 -0.76 -10.19
CA MET A 42 -10.54 -0.57 -11.61
C MET A 42 -10.36 -1.90 -12.32
N HIS A 43 -11.14 -2.15 -13.37
CA HIS A 43 -11.04 -3.34 -14.20
C HIS A 43 -10.38 -3.02 -15.54
N PRO A 44 -9.56 -3.96 -16.09
CA PRO A 44 -8.96 -3.79 -17.40
C PRO A 44 -10.03 -3.77 -18.50
N GLU A 45 -9.87 -2.89 -19.49
CA GLU A 45 -10.77 -2.77 -20.64
C GLU A 45 -10.07 -3.28 -21.90
N GLY A 46 -10.48 -4.45 -22.40
CA GLY A 46 -9.93 -5.05 -23.63
C GLY A 46 -8.55 -5.73 -23.45
N HIS A 47 -8.14 -5.99 -22.21
CA HIS A 47 -6.91 -6.73 -21.89
C HIS A 47 -7.04 -7.49 -20.56
N THR A 48 -6.07 -8.36 -20.25
CA THR A 48 -6.11 -9.25 -19.07
C THR A 48 -5.68 -8.59 -17.75
N GLY A 49 -5.41 -7.29 -17.76
CA GLY A 49 -4.88 -6.60 -16.59
C GLY A 49 -3.36 -6.68 -16.45
N TRP A 50 -2.86 -6.19 -15.35
CA TRP A 50 -1.45 -6.23 -15.00
C TRP A 50 -1.16 -7.34 -13.99
N ARG A 51 0.02 -7.92 -14.12
CA ARG A 51 0.62 -8.71 -13.05
C ARG A 51 1.53 -7.79 -12.25
N PHE A 52 1.35 -7.77 -10.96
CA PHE A 52 2.20 -7.02 -10.05
C PHE A 52 2.56 -7.88 -8.84
N THR A 53 3.60 -7.47 -8.11
CA THR A 53 3.97 -8.08 -6.84
C THR A 53 3.36 -7.26 -5.71
N PRO A 54 2.76 -7.89 -4.67
CA PRO A 54 2.10 -7.15 -3.59
C PRO A 54 3.09 -6.21 -2.90
N GLY A 55 2.63 -4.97 -2.67
CA GLY A 55 3.44 -3.86 -2.17
C GLY A 55 3.91 -2.88 -3.25
N GLN A 56 3.84 -3.23 -4.54
CA GLN A 56 4.15 -2.32 -5.64
C GLN A 56 3.10 -1.20 -5.79
N PHE A 57 3.48 -0.17 -6.53
CA PHE A 57 2.64 0.98 -6.88
C PHE A 57 2.55 1.19 -8.40
N GLY A 58 1.63 2.04 -8.80
CA GLY A 58 1.50 2.51 -10.19
C GLY A 58 1.18 3.99 -10.24
N TRP A 59 1.48 4.62 -11.37
CA TRP A 59 1.07 5.98 -11.66
C TRP A 59 -0.34 5.98 -12.26
N LEU A 60 -1.25 6.68 -11.62
CA LEU A 60 -2.64 6.80 -12.04
C LEU A 60 -2.84 8.12 -12.79
N THR A 61 -3.32 8.05 -14.03
CA THR A 61 -3.88 9.18 -14.77
C THR A 61 -5.40 9.03 -14.77
N LEU A 62 -6.08 9.86 -14.00
CA LEU A 62 -7.52 9.77 -13.77
C LEU A 62 -8.33 10.66 -14.71
N TRP A 63 -7.94 11.92 -14.83
CA TRP A 63 -8.61 12.89 -15.69
C TRP A 63 -7.71 13.33 -16.83
N GLY A 64 -8.11 13.01 -18.05
CA GLY A 64 -7.37 13.44 -19.23
C GLY A 64 -6.71 12.33 -20.00
N SER A 65 -5.62 12.67 -20.67
CA SER A 65 -4.88 11.79 -21.58
C SER A 65 -3.52 11.43 -21.00
N PRO A 66 -3.01 10.20 -21.23
CA PRO A 66 -1.67 9.82 -20.80
C PRO A 66 -0.54 10.63 -21.47
N PHE A 67 -0.86 11.46 -22.47
CA PHE A 67 0.08 12.44 -23.03
C PHE A 67 0.31 13.67 -22.15
N LYS A 68 -0.55 13.89 -21.14
CA LYS A 68 -0.39 14.97 -20.14
C LYS A 68 0.36 14.43 -18.93
N ILE A 69 1.23 15.27 -18.33
CA ILE A 69 1.95 14.93 -17.11
C ILE A 69 1.03 15.24 -15.91
N THR A 70 0.03 14.40 -15.71
CA THR A 70 -0.96 14.56 -14.62
C THR A 70 -1.14 13.25 -13.85
N ALA A 71 -0.19 12.33 -13.97
CA ALA A 71 -0.22 11.07 -13.26
C ALA A 71 0.32 11.23 -11.83
N HIS A 72 -0.30 10.53 -10.88
CA HIS A 72 0.12 10.50 -9.48
C HIS A 72 0.37 9.05 -9.03
N PRO A 73 1.42 8.79 -8.22
CA PRO A 73 1.76 7.45 -7.77
C PRO A 73 0.85 7.02 -6.61
N PHE A 74 0.32 5.80 -6.69
CA PHE A 74 -0.44 5.17 -5.61
C PHE A 74 -0.09 3.69 -5.51
N SER A 75 0.09 3.20 -4.28
CA SER A 75 0.29 1.78 -4.03
C SER A 75 -0.99 1.00 -4.36
N PHE A 76 -0.82 -0.19 -4.92
CA PHE A 76 -1.94 -1.11 -5.06
C PHE A 76 -2.40 -1.57 -3.67
N SER A 77 -3.72 -1.63 -3.46
CA SER A 77 -4.32 -2.22 -2.26
C SER A 77 -4.98 -3.57 -2.56
N SER A 78 -5.22 -3.90 -3.83
CA SER A 78 -5.76 -5.20 -4.23
C SER A 78 -4.79 -6.35 -4.00
N SER A 79 -5.33 -7.57 -3.94
CA SER A 79 -4.55 -8.78 -4.09
C SER A 79 -3.90 -8.85 -5.49
N ALA A 80 -2.66 -9.33 -5.57
CA ALA A 80 -2.00 -9.62 -6.83
C ALA A 80 -2.57 -10.89 -7.52
N GLU A 81 -3.37 -11.67 -6.80
CA GLU A 81 -4.03 -12.90 -7.28
C GLU A 81 -5.49 -12.64 -7.73
N ALA A 82 -5.91 -11.38 -7.86
CA ALA A 82 -7.26 -11.07 -8.32
C ALA A 82 -7.54 -11.70 -9.70
N PRO A 83 -8.51 -12.63 -9.82
CA PRO A 83 -8.66 -13.48 -11.01
C PRO A 83 -9.14 -12.72 -12.25
N ASP A 84 -9.76 -11.56 -12.06
CA ASP A 84 -10.32 -10.70 -13.12
C ASP A 84 -9.35 -9.60 -13.57
N GLY A 85 -8.11 -9.61 -13.06
CA GLY A 85 -7.09 -8.62 -13.39
C GLY A 85 -7.39 -7.21 -12.88
N ARG A 86 -8.37 -7.09 -11.95
CA ARG A 86 -8.68 -5.81 -11.32
C ARG A 86 -7.53 -5.33 -10.47
N VAL A 87 -7.43 -4.01 -10.36
CA VAL A 87 -6.54 -3.34 -9.42
C VAL A 87 -7.33 -2.38 -8.55
N GLU A 88 -6.93 -2.28 -7.30
CA GLU A 88 -7.50 -1.32 -6.35
C GLU A 88 -6.41 -0.37 -5.86
N MET A 89 -6.75 0.91 -5.76
CA MET A 89 -5.90 1.94 -5.16
C MET A 89 -6.70 2.66 -4.10
N SER A 90 -6.20 2.66 -2.86
CA SER A 90 -6.86 3.32 -1.74
C SER A 90 -6.14 4.62 -1.44
N ILE A 91 -6.88 5.71 -1.59
CA ILE A 91 -6.34 7.07 -1.68
C ILE A 91 -6.97 7.91 -0.58
N ARG A 92 -6.14 8.43 0.31
CA ARG A 92 -6.55 9.35 1.34
C ARG A 92 -6.63 10.77 0.79
N ASN A 93 -7.63 11.53 1.21
CA ASN A 93 -7.76 12.94 0.88
C ASN A 93 -6.69 13.77 1.61
N LEU A 94 -5.65 14.21 0.87
CA LEU A 94 -4.50 14.94 1.41
C LEU A 94 -4.15 16.21 0.62
N GLY A 95 -4.87 16.50 -0.46
CA GLY A 95 -4.60 17.67 -1.30
C GLY A 95 -5.48 17.74 -2.55
N ASP A 96 -5.24 18.71 -3.40
CA ASP A 96 -6.12 19.10 -4.52
C ASP A 96 -6.48 17.93 -5.45
N PHE A 97 -5.51 17.09 -5.81
CA PHE A 97 -5.77 15.94 -6.66
C PHE A 97 -6.63 14.89 -5.95
N THR A 98 -6.40 14.66 -4.67
CA THR A 98 -7.04 13.58 -3.90
C THR A 98 -8.44 13.95 -3.39
N GLN A 99 -8.78 15.26 -3.29
CA GLN A 99 -10.11 15.73 -2.89
C GLN A 99 -11.23 15.25 -3.84
N GLY A 100 -10.91 15.12 -5.13
CA GLY A 100 -11.88 14.70 -6.16
C GLY A 100 -12.13 13.19 -6.22
N MET A 101 -11.44 12.35 -5.44
CA MET A 101 -11.49 10.89 -5.58
C MET A 101 -12.88 10.31 -5.28
N ALA A 102 -13.58 10.87 -4.29
CA ALA A 102 -14.93 10.42 -3.93
C ALA A 102 -15.99 10.75 -5.01
N GLN A 103 -15.71 11.70 -5.90
CA GLN A 103 -16.61 12.13 -6.97
C GLN A 103 -16.26 11.50 -8.34
N VAL A 104 -15.28 10.61 -8.40
CA VAL A 104 -14.94 9.91 -9.64
C VAL A 104 -16.14 9.11 -10.14
N PRO A 105 -16.62 9.34 -11.38
CA PRO A 105 -17.76 8.59 -11.89
C PRO A 105 -17.42 7.11 -12.10
N VAL A 106 -18.32 6.23 -11.71
CA VAL A 106 -18.27 4.84 -12.16
C VAL A 106 -18.36 4.82 -13.69
N GLY A 107 -17.51 4.02 -14.34
CA GLY A 107 -17.35 4.03 -15.77
C GLY A 107 -16.24 4.96 -16.28
N GLN A 108 -15.64 5.80 -15.42
CA GLN A 108 -14.50 6.64 -15.80
C GLN A 108 -13.35 5.78 -16.32
N ARG A 109 -12.87 6.13 -17.52
CA ARG A 109 -11.65 5.53 -18.08
C ARG A 109 -10.42 6.15 -17.43
N VAL A 110 -9.48 5.31 -17.04
CA VAL A 110 -8.22 5.69 -16.40
C VAL A 110 -7.05 4.99 -17.06
N TYR A 111 -5.87 5.54 -16.89
CA TYR A 111 -4.64 4.94 -17.42
C TYR A 111 -3.66 4.72 -16.29
N LEU A 112 -3.08 3.53 -16.29
CA LEU A 112 -2.09 3.13 -15.32
C LEU A 112 -0.73 2.99 -15.99
N ASP A 113 0.32 3.31 -15.25
CA ASP A 113 1.71 3.13 -15.62
C ASP A 113 2.46 2.44 -14.49
N GLY A 114 3.10 1.33 -14.78
CA GLY A 114 3.77 0.48 -13.81
C GLY A 114 3.67 -1.00 -14.19
N PRO A 115 3.75 -1.92 -13.22
CA PRO A 115 3.97 -1.68 -11.79
C PRO A 115 5.42 -1.28 -11.48
N TYR A 116 5.63 -0.54 -10.40
CA TYR A 116 6.93 -0.07 -9.94
C TYR A 116 7.14 -0.39 -8.45
N GLY A 117 8.38 -0.28 -8.00
CA GLY A 117 8.76 -0.43 -6.59
C GLY A 117 9.38 -1.79 -6.27
N ALA A 118 10.30 -1.76 -5.30
CA ALA A 118 10.97 -2.93 -4.74
C ALA A 118 10.45 -3.29 -3.33
N PHE A 119 9.46 -2.57 -2.85
CA PHE A 119 8.81 -2.81 -1.56
C PHE A 119 7.82 -3.98 -1.67
N THR A 120 8.34 -5.19 -1.79
CA THR A 120 7.53 -6.36 -2.13
C THR A 120 7.77 -7.51 -1.15
N ILE A 121 6.67 -8.15 -0.72
CA ILE A 121 6.73 -9.35 0.08
C ILE A 121 6.98 -10.57 -0.83
N GLY A 122 8.04 -11.30 -0.59
CA GLY A 122 8.39 -12.45 -1.44
C GLY A 122 9.56 -13.27 -0.91
N ASN A 123 10.32 -12.74 0.03
CA ASN A 123 11.42 -13.45 0.64
C ASN A 123 10.93 -14.55 1.59
N PRO A 124 11.63 -15.69 1.67
CA PRO A 124 11.38 -16.67 2.72
C PRO A 124 11.69 -16.05 4.08
N ALA A 125 10.73 -16.09 4.99
CA ALA A 125 10.88 -15.65 6.38
C ALA A 125 10.01 -16.51 7.27
N ASP A 126 10.42 -16.68 8.52
CA ASP A 126 9.63 -17.42 9.51
C ASP A 126 8.36 -16.64 9.88
N MET A 127 8.46 -15.31 9.88
CA MET A 127 7.37 -14.38 10.17
C MET A 127 7.55 -13.11 9.35
N HIS A 128 6.45 -12.51 8.92
CA HIS A 128 6.43 -11.16 8.36
C HIS A 128 5.84 -10.17 9.36
N VAL A 129 6.51 -9.05 9.54
CA VAL A 129 6.07 -7.96 10.41
C VAL A 129 5.77 -6.74 9.54
N LEU A 130 4.51 -6.37 9.45
CA LEU A 130 4.05 -5.20 8.73
C LEU A 130 3.86 -4.04 9.72
N VAL A 131 4.40 -2.88 9.39
CA VAL A 131 4.29 -1.68 10.24
C VAL A 131 3.72 -0.55 9.41
N ALA A 132 2.48 -0.21 9.65
CA ALA A 132 1.76 0.78 8.87
C ALA A 132 1.41 2.03 9.70
N GLY A 133 1.48 3.21 9.08
CA GLY A 133 0.99 4.46 9.64
C GLY A 133 -0.03 5.14 8.73
N GLY A 134 -1.26 5.32 9.21
CA GLY A 134 -2.33 5.94 8.44
C GLY A 134 -2.52 5.28 7.08
N ILE A 135 -2.39 6.03 5.97
CA ILE A 135 -2.56 5.50 4.60
C ILE A 135 -1.42 4.57 4.17
N GLY A 136 -0.31 4.50 4.88
CA GLY A 136 0.74 3.49 4.69
C GLY A 136 0.25 2.04 4.84
N ILE A 137 -0.99 1.85 5.28
CA ILE A 137 -1.68 0.56 5.27
C ILE A 137 -1.93 0.03 3.84
N THR A 138 -1.95 0.89 2.81
CA THR A 138 -2.33 0.50 1.45
C THR A 138 -1.45 -0.62 0.85
N PRO A 139 -0.12 -0.51 0.79
CA PRO A 139 0.73 -1.60 0.33
C PRO A 139 0.63 -2.84 1.23
N MET A 140 0.42 -2.66 2.55
CA MET A 140 0.25 -3.77 3.47
C MET A 140 -1.04 -4.56 3.18
N MET A 141 -2.13 -3.88 2.81
CA MET A 141 -3.37 -4.56 2.42
C MET A 141 -3.19 -5.40 1.16
N SER A 142 -2.43 -4.91 0.17
CA SER A 142 -2.07 -5.73 -0.99
C SER A 142 -1.31 -7.00 -0.58
N MET A 143 -0.37 -6.89 0.35
CA MET A 143 0.38 -8.03 0.89
C MET A 143 -0.55 -9.00 1.62
N VAL A 144 -1.34 -8.52 2.58
CA VAL A 144 -2.24 -9.34 3.40
C VAL A 144 -3.29 -10.05 2.55
N ARG A 145 -3.95 -9.34 1.63
CA ARG A 145 -4.93 -9.92 0.70
C ARG A 145 -4.31 -10.99 -0.18
N THR A 146 -3.10 -10.73 -0.71
CA THR A 146 -2.40 -11.69 -1.58
C THR A 146 -1.99 -12.95 -0.81
N LEU A 147 -1.45 -12.80 0.41
CA LEU A 147 -1.11 -13.94 1.27
C LEU A 147 -2.36 -14.76 1.62
N ALA A 148 -3.49 -14.10 1.88
CA ALA A 148 -4.76 -14.78 2.13
C ALA A 148 -5.24 -15.57 0.90
N ASP A 149 -5.12 -15.02 -0.30
CA ASP A 149 -5.53 -15.69 -1.53
C ASP A 149 -4.59 -16.85 -1.91
N ARG A 150 -3.31 -16.76 -1.52
CA ARG A 150 -2.34 -17.85 -1.64
C ARG A 150 -2.50 -18.93 -0.57
N GLY A 151 -3.32 -18.70 0.45
CA GLY A 151 -3.47 -19.61 1.59
C GLY A 151 -2.20 -19.73 2.43
N ASP A 152 -1.41 -18.65 2.52
CA ASP A 152 -0.17 -18.61 3.31
C ASP A 152 -0.48 -18.87 4.79
N LYS A 153 0.35 -19.68 5.45
CA LYS A 153 0.16 -20.08 6.86
C LYS A 153 1.23 -19.55 7.79
N ARG A 154 2.17 -18.76 7.26
CA ARG A 154 3.22 -18.16 8.09
C ARG A 154 2.60 -17.10 9.01
N PRO A 155 3.13 -16.95 10.23
CA PRO A 155 2.71 -15.90 11.14
C PRO A 155 2.91 -14.52 10.51
N LEU A 156 1.90 -13.66 10.64
CA LEU A 156 1.90 -12.31 10.13
C LEU A 156 1.46 -11.36 11.24
N VAL A 157 2.29 -10.40 11.59
CA VAL A 157 1.97 -9.38 12.58
C VAL A 157 1.86 -8.02 11.89
N LEU A 158 0.74 -7.33 12.07
CA LEU A 158 0.52 -5.97 11.61
C LEU A 158 0.45 -5.01 12.81
N LEU A 159 1.46 -4.15 12.95
CA LEU A 159 1.44 -3.02 13.87
C LEU A 159 0.90 -1.81 13.13
N TYR A 160 -0.32 -1.37 13.46
CA TYR A 160 -1.01 -0.34 12.71
C TYR A 160 -1.24 0.93 13.55
N GLY A 161 -0.42 1.96 13.29
CA GLY A 161 -0.53 3.28 13.90
C GLY A 161 -1.62 4.12 13.23
N SER A 162 -2.59 4.58 14.02
CA SER A 162 -3.68 5.45 13.58
C SER A 162 -3.92 6.57 14.59
N ARG A 163 -4.60 7.64 14.16
CA ARG A 163 -4.92 8.73 15.09
C ARG A 163 -5.95 8.30 16.14
N ASP A 164 -7.05 7.76 15.69
CA ASP A 164 -8.18 7.31 16.51
C ASP A 164 -8.82 6.07 15.92
N TRP A 165 -9.74 5.46 16.66
CA TRP A 165 -10.41 4.22 16.27
C TRP A 165 -11.25 4.36 15.00
N GLU A 166 -11.89 5.51 14.79
CA GLU A 166 -12.76 5.74 13.65
C GLU A 166 -11.98 5.98 12.35
N SER A 167 -10.72 6.40 12.43
CA SER A 167 -9.86 6.63 11.28
C SER A 167 -9.08 5.41 10.79
N ILE A 168 -9.27 4.24 11.39
CA ILE A 168 -8.57 3.01 10.98
C ILE A 168 -9.16 2.51 9.65
N THR A 169 -8.43 2.73 8.57
CA THR A 169 -8.78 2.23 7.24
C THR A 169 -8.70 0.70 7.20
N PHE A 170 -9.66 0.02 6.56
CA PHE A 170 -9.79 -1.44 6.44
C PHE A 170 -9.97 -2.20 7.76
N ARG A 171 -10.40 -1.54 8.84
CA ARG A 171 -10.51 -2.16 10.16
C ARG A 171 -11.33 -3.45 10.15
N GLU A 172 -12.51 -3.41 9.57
CA GLU A 172 -13.43 -4.55 9.51
C GLU A 172 -12.89 -5.68 8.63
N GLU A 173 -12.25 -5.34 7.53
CA GLU A 173 -11.65 -6.34 6.63
C GLU A 173 -10.44 -7.02 7.27
N LEU A 174 -9.60 -6.28 7.99
CA LEU A 174 -8.49 -6.86 8.74
C LEU A 174 -8.96 -7.91 9.76
N GLU A 175 -10.08 -7.66 10.45
CA GLU A 175 -10.67 -8.66 11.35
C GLU A 175 -11.16 -9.90 10.60
N GLN A 176 -11.77 -9.74 9.42
CA GLN A 176 -12.22 -10.86 8.59
C GLN A 176 -11.03 -11.69 8.07
N LEU A 177 -9.91 -11.05 7.73
CA LEU A 177 -8.72 -11.71 7.21
C LEU A 177 -8.01 -12.60 8.25
N LYS A 178 -8.20 -12.37 9.55
CA LYS A 178 -7.75 -13.26 10.63
C LYS A 178 -8.33 -14.69 10.52
N ALA A 179 -9.49 -14.85 9.92
CA ALA A 179 -10.07 -16.18 9.69
C ALA A 179 -9.35 -16.97 8.58
N ARG A 180 -8.56 -16.30 7.73
CA ARG A 180 -7.87 -16.89 6.58
C ARG A 180 -6.37 -17.03 6.78
N LEU A 181 -5.79 -16.20 7.65
CA LEU A 181 -4.36 -16.08 7.91
C LEU A 181 -4.06 -16.25 9.40
N ASP A 182 -2.85 -16.65 9.72
CA ASP A 182 -2.28 -16.49 11.07
C ASP A 182 -1.87 -15.01 11.26
N LEU A 183 -2.87 -14.14 11.33
CA LEU A 183 -2.71 -12.68 11.36
C LEU A 183 -3.02 -12.12 12.75
N THR A 184 -2.02 -11.50 13.35
CA THR A 184 -2.18 -10.65 14.54
C THR A 184 -2.20 -9.17 14.13
N VAL A 185 -3.26 -8.45 14.46
CA VAL A 185 -3.37 -7.00 14.23
C VAL A 185 -3.30 -6.27 15.57
N VAL A 186 -2.32 -5.38 15.70
CA VAL A 186 -2.11 -4.51 16.87
C VAL A 186 -2.38 -3.07 16.46
N HIS A 187 -3.51 -2.52 16.89
CA HIS A 187 -3.83 -1.11 16.67
C HIS A 187 -3.15 -0.24 17.71
N VAL A 188 -2.39 0.76 17.27
CA VAL A 188 -1.68 1.73 18.11
C VAL A 188 -2.30 3.10 17.87
N LEU A 189 -3.03 3.62 18.86
CA LEU A 189 -3.78 4.87 18.72
C LEU A 189 -3.08 6.04 19.40
N SER A 190 -2.88 7.14 18.69
CA SER A 190 -2.34 8.37 19.29
C SER A 190 -3.39 9.19 20.05
N ASN A 191 -4.66 9.00 19.71
CA ASN A 191 -5.81 9.63 20.40
C ASN A 191 -6.91 8.57 20.62
N PRO A 192 -6.72 7.64 21.58
CA PRO A 192 -7.66 6.57 21.82
C PRO A 192 -8.97 7.06 22.44
N PRO A 193 -10.11 6.37 22.18
CA PRO A 193 -11.37 6.67 22.84
C PRO A 193 -11.35 6.31 24.33
N PRO A 194 -12.24 6.87 25.15
CA PRO A 194 -12.39 6.48 26.56
C PRO A 194 -12.60 4.97 26.71
N GLY A 195 -11.88 4.37 27.66
CA GLY A 195 -11.95 2.92 27.93
C GLY A 195 -11.11 2.05 26.97
N TRP A 196 -10.29 2.65 26.13
CA TRP A 196 -9.36 1.91 25.27
C TRP A 196 -8.36 1.10 26.10
N THR A 197 -8.26 -0.20 25.82
CA THR A 197 -7.34 -1.14 26.51
C THR A 197 -6.19 -1.62 25.63
N GLY A 198 -6.17 -1.22 24.34
CA GLY A 198 -5.10 -1.56 23.41
C GLY A 198 -3.89 -0.62 23.51
N GLU A 199 -2.99 -0.74 22.56
CA GLU A 199 -1.78 0.07 22.52
C GLU A 199 -2.08 1.54 22.19
N GLN A 200 -1.34 2.45 22.82
CA GLN A 200 -1.50 3.88 22.64
C GLN A 200 -0.16 4.60 22.44
N GLY A 201 -0.21 5.75 21.79
CA GLY A 201 0.95 6.59 21.52
C GLY A 201 1.65 6.26 20.21
N ARG A 202 2.96 6.02 20.25
CA ARG A 202 3.81 5.76 19.09
C ARG A 202 4.33 4.32 19.09
N ILE A 203 4.64 3.80 17.90
CA ILE A 203 5.30 2.52 17.77
C ILE A 203 6.77 2.68 18.21
N THR A 204 7.18 1.89 19.20
CA THR A 204 8.50 1.94 19.85
C THR A 204 9.13 0.55 19.92
N ALA A 205 10.42 0.46 20.29
CA ALA A 205 11.09 -0.81 20.53
C ALA A 205 10.38 -1.68 21.57
N ASP A 206 9.80 -1.08 22.61
CA ASP A 206 9.07 -1.82 23.65
C ASP A 206 7.77 -2.44 23.11
N LEU A 207 7.14 -1.81 22.12
CA LEU A 207 5.96 -2.37 21.45
C LEU A 207 6.34 -3.63 20.64
N PHE A 208 7.46 -3.60 19.94
CA PHE A 208 7.98 -4.79 19.28
C PHE A 208 8.26 -5.93 20.27
N LYS A 209 8.88 -5.62 21.43
CA LYS A 209 9.15 -6.62 22.49
C LYS A 209 7.90 -7.25 23.08
N ARG A 210 6.78 -6.50 23.15
CA ARG A 210 5.52 -7.03 23.68
C ARG A 210 4.78 -7.94 22.69
N HIS A 211 4.94 -7.68 21.39
CA HIS A 211 4.12 -8.31 20.35
C HIS A 211 4.86 -9.28 19.45
N LEU A 212 6.19 -9.32 19.50
CA LEU A 212 7.00 -10.22 18.68
C LEU A 212 7.83 -11.19 19.54
N PRO A 213 8.09 -12.40 19.03
CA PRO A 213 9.09 -13.28 19.59
C PRO A 213 10.47 -12.62 19.63
N PRO A 214 11.35 -12.97 20.61
CA PRO A 214 12.63 -12.29 20.82
C PRO A 214 13.71 -12.55 19.76
N ASN A 215 13.47 -13.41 18.76
CA ASN A 215 14.35 -13.67 17.63
C ASN A 215 14.12 -12.64 16.50
N TYR A 216 14.25 -11.35 16.80
CA TYR A 216 13.90 -10.23 15.91
C TYR A 216 14.64 -10.26 14.56
N ASP A 217 15.85 -10.79 14.51
CA ASP A 217 16.68 -10.94 13.31
C ASP A 217 16.20 -12.03 12.33
N ALA A 218 15.31 -12.92 12.79
CA ALA A 218 14.71 -13.95 11.94
C ALA A 218 13.50 -13.46 11.12
N HIS A 219 12.95 -12.28 11.45
CA HIS A 219 11.75 -11.75 10.81
C HIS A 219 12.09 -10.82 9.64
N GLU A 220 11.15 -10.69 8.69
CA GLU A 220 11.18 -9.67 7.63
C GLU A 220 10.19 -8.57 7.97
N TYR A 221 10.67 -7.32 7.96
CA TYR A 221 9.88 -6.15 8.33
C TYR A 221 9.57 -5.29 7.11
N PHE A 222 8.33 -4.84 7.01
CA PHE A 222 7.86 -3.93 5.98
C PHE A 222 7.25 -2.70 6.64
N ILE A 223 7.80 -1.52 6.35
CA ILE A 223 7.47 -0.29 7.06
C ILE A 223 6.98 0.75 6.07
N CYS A 224 5.79 1.30 6.30
CA CYS A 224 5.23 2.35 5.47
C CYS A 224 4.38 3.33 6.27
N GLY A 225 4.66 4.62 6.15
CA GLY A 225 3.94 5.67 6.87
C GLY A 225 4.64 7.03 6.81
N PRO A 226 4.22 7.99 7.66
CA PRO A 226 4.84 9.31 7.73
C PRO A 226 6.30 9.26 8.15
N ASP A 227 7.14 10.13 7.60
CA ASP A 227 8.59 10.16 7.84
C ASP A 227 8.99 10.13 9.34
N PRO A 228 8.37 10.91 10.25
CA PRO A 228 8.73 10.84 11.67
C PRO A 228 8.45 9.47 12.32
N MET A 229 7.43 8.75 11.83
CA MET A 229 7.14 7.39 12.29
C MET A 229 8.18 6.41 11.74
N MET A 230 8.51 6.52 10.46
CA MET A 230 9.52 5.69 9.80
C MET A 230 10.86 5.78 10.51
N ASP A 231 11.34 7.00 10.79
CA ASP A 231 12.61 7.25 11.49
C ASP A 231 12.62 6.63 12.90
N ALA A 232 11.50 6.75 13.63
CA ALA A 232 11.37 6.16 14.96
C ALA A 232 11.39 4.63 14.92
N ILE A 233 10.75 4.02 13.92
CA ILE A 233 10.72 2.57 13.75
C ILE A 233 12.09 2.02 13.33
N GLU A 234 12.74 2.66 12.38
CA GLU A 234 14.11 2.26 11.95
C GLU A 234 15.08 2.34 13.15
N THR A 235 15.00 3.40 13.97
CA THR A 235 15.77 3.52 15.22
C THR A 235 15.43 2.40 16.21
N ALA A 236 14.15 2.03 16.34
CA ALA A 236 13.73 0.96 17.23
C ALA A 236 14.24 -0.42 16.77
N LEU A 237 14.23 -0.68 15.46
CA LEU A 237 14.77 -1.92 14.88
C LEU A 237 16.29 -2.01 15.03
N ASP A 238 17.00 -0.89 14.84
CA ASP A 238 18.46 -0.82 15.09
C ASP A 238 18.78 -1.11 16.58
N ALA A 239 17.98 -0.59 17.52
CA ALA A 239 18.13 -0.88 18.96
C ALA A 239 17.83 -2.34 19.31
N LEU A 240 17.00 -3.02 18.52
CA LEU A 240 16.72 -4.45 18.62
C LEU A 240 17.73 -5.32 17.85
N GLN A 241 18.77 -4.70 17.28
CA GLN A 241 19.82 -5.35 16.48
C GLN A 241 19.29 -6.08 15.23
N VAL A 242 18.17 -5.64 14.67
CA VAL A 242 17.66 -6.16 13.41
C VAL A 242 18.57 -5.73 12.26
N PRO A 243 19.11 -6.67 11.46
CA PRO A 243 19.95 -6.31 10.32
C PRO A 243 19.19 -5.45 9.28
N ARG A 244 19.87 -4.47 8.68
CA ARG A 244 19.32 -3.61 7.62
C ARG A 244 18.75 -4.38 6.41
N SER A 245 19.29 -5.56 6.14
CA SER A 245 18.81 -6.46 5.09
C SER A 245 17.45 -7.10 5.38
N LYS A 246 16.97 -6.99 6.63
CA LYS A 246 15.73 -7.60 7.10
C LYS A 246 14.56 -6.64 7.15
N TYR A 247 14.77 -5.35 6.90
CA TYR A 247 13.66 -4.41 6.86
C TYR A 247 13.64 -3.55 5.61
N HIS A 248 12.46 -3.41 5.08
CA HIS A 248 12.13 -2.70 3.86
C HIS A 248 11.25 -1.51 4.23
N SER A 249 11.57 -0.35 3.70
CA SER A 249 10.81 0.87 3.98
C SER A 249 10.40 1.57 2.69
N GLU A 250 9.15 2.03 2.63
CA GLU A 250 8.66 2.87 1.54
C GLU A 250 8.11 4.16 2.13
N ARG A 251 8.71 5.28 1.73
CA ARG A 251 8.37 6.62 2.22
C ARG A 251 7.49 7.33 1.20
N TYR A 252 6.41 7.93 1.65
CA TYR A 252 5.61 8.84 0.85
C TYR A 252 6.06 10.27 1.14
N SER A 253 6.82 10.86 0.21
CA SER A 253 7.08 12.30 0.24
C SER A 253 5.86 12.99 -0.33
N PHE A 254 5.10 13.66 0.53
CA PHE A 254 4.08 14.60 0.08
C PHE A 254 4.80 15.86 -0.41
N VAL A 255 4.84 16.06 -1.72
CA VAL A 255 5.34 17.29 -2.35
C VAL A 255 4.14 18.17 -2.70
#